data_feaab363d31f1ea92737d68547d92079
#
_entry.id   feaab363d31f1ea92737d68547d92079
#
_cell.length_a   1.000
_cell.length_b   1.000
_cell.length_c   1.000
_cell.angle_alpha   90.00
_cell.angle_beta   90.00
_cell.angle_gamma   90.00
#
_symmetry.space_group_name_H-M   'P 1'
#
loop_
_entity.id
_entity.type
_entity.pdbx_description
1 polymer ?
#
loop_
_entity_poly.entity_id
_entity_poly.type
_entity_poly.pdbx_seq_one_letter_code
_entity_poly.pdbx_strand_id
1 'polypeptide(L)'
;ASSSKWSAVSMLTCAKLGIHFTVIFEDLGKEAIKKRIRIFKPEIIFSTSKNKDLEDFFSKVYKSKKIKVIYYYNINYKKNLFLVDNQNIKKNSDDNFFSIFTSGSTGDPKGITHSYGGFLLYVVYTCKYQFGMKKNSVVLTASDAGWVNGHNYALFGPLAIGATTILMERPILLLDEKFLKKLFKIKISILYLPVTLIRLMKKIFKNKHKYKSITTLGSMGEPLAPAVGEWFSKCFSNGKKAIINTYYQTETGAIICSPKYNETSKFSPHGTVGKPLNKYIKLSNLDEKH
;
A
#
# COMPACT_ATOMS: atom_id res chain seq x y z
N ALA A 1 -0.96 8.43 8.98
CA ALA A 1 -1.70 7.27 9.50
C ALA A 1 -0.97 5.98 9.18
N SER A 2 -0.87 5.06 10.13
CA SER A 2 -0.35 3.71 9.92
C SER A 2 -1.38 2.82 9.22
N SER A 3 -0.97 1.62 8.76
CA SER A 3 -1.89 0.63 8.18
C SER A 3 -2.74 -0.04 9.25
N SER A 4 -3.60 0.75 9.89
CA SER A 4 -4.50 0.36 10.98
C SER A 4 -5.92 0.08 10.48
N LYS A 5 -6.75 -0.52 11.34
CA LYS A 5 -8.18 -0.66 11.05
C LYS A 5 -8.87 0.69 10.81
N TRP A 6 -8.38 1.75 11.47
CA TRP A 6 -8.95 3.09 11.38
C TRP A 6 -8.67 3.76 10.03
N SER A 7 -7.42 3.66 9.55
CA SER A 7 -7.08 4.14 8.21
C SER A 7 -7.86 3.37 7.15
N ALA A 8 -7.95 2.05 7.26
CA ALA A 8 -8.71 1.22 6.33
C ALA A 8 -10.20 1.58 6.31
N VAL A 9 -10.84 1.70 7.49
CA VAL A 9 -12.26 2.10 7.58
C VAL A 9 -12.48 3.49 6.98
N SER A 10 -11.61 4.47 7.26
CA SER A 10 -11.75 5.81 6.69
C SER A 10 -11.57 5.83 5.18
N MET A 11 -10.56 5.13 4.65
CA MET A 11 -10.33 5.04 3.21
C MET A 11 -11.51 4.38 2.49
N LEU A 12 -12.05 3.28 3.04
CA LEU A 12 -13.21 2.58 2.49
C LEU A 12 -14.49 3.43 2.61
N THR A 13 -14.66 4.18 3.70
CA THR A 13 -15.77 5.12 3.86
C THR A 13 -15.71 6.23 2.83
N CYS A 14 -14.54 6.85 2.65
CA CYS A 14 -14.35 7.87 1.60
C CYS A 14 -14.64 7.29 0.21
N ALA A 15 -14.14 6.09 -0.07
CA ALA A 15 -14.41 5.39 -1.33
C ALA A 15 -15.92 5.17 -1.55
N LYS A 16 -16.64 4.67 -0.54
CA LYS A 16 -18.09 4.41 -0.62
C LYS A 16 -18.90 5.69 -0.79
N LEU A 17 -18.52 6.75 -0.09
CA LEU A 17 -19.21 8.04 -0.14
C LEU A 17 -18.75 8.95 -1.29
N GLY A 18 -17.82 8.49 -2.12
CA GLY A 18 -17.29 9.28 -3.22
C GLY A 18 -16.51 10.52 -2.77
N ILE A 19 -15.90 10.48 -1.61
CA ILE A 19 -15.13 11.59 -1.04
C ILE A 19 -13.67 11.46 -1.48
N HIS A 20 -13.14 12.53 -2.08
CA HIS A 20 -11.71 12.63 -2.39
C HIS A 20 -10.90 12.74 -1.09
N PHE A 21 -9.90 11.89 -0.89
CA PHE A 21 -9.12 11.85 0.34
C PHE A 21 -7.61 11.76 0.09
N THR A 22 -6.85 12.05 1.13
CA THR A 22 -5.41 11.77 1.19
C THR A 22 -5.04 11.16 2.52
N VAL A 23 -4.04 10.29 2.52
CA VAL A 23 -3.45 9.74 3.75
C VAL A 23 -2.06 10.33 3.92
N ILE A 24 -1.84 10.98 5.06
CA ILE A 24 -0.54 11.55 5.41
C ILE A 24 0.17 10.57 6.36
N PHE A 25 1.41 10.24 6.03
CA PHE A 25 2.26 9.37 6.81
C PHE A 25 2.50 9.93 8.23
N GLU A 26 2.38 9.11 9.26
CA GLU A 26 2.36 9.54 10.66
C GLU A 26 3.73 10.04 11.14
N ASP A 27 4.81 9.41 10.67
CA ASP A 27 6.18 9.72 11.08
C ASP A 27 6.78 10.93 10.36
N LEU A 28 6.00 11.63 9.53
CA LEU A 28 6.48 12.88 8.92
C LEU A 28 6.63 13.97 9.98
N GLY A 29 7.68 14.77 9.84
CA GLY A 29 7.87 15.96 10.65
C GLY A 29 6.68 16.95 10.52
N LYS A 30 6.39 17.68 11.59
CA LYS A 30 5.23 18.59 11.69
C LYS A 30 5.09 19.54 10.50
N GLU A 31 6.19 20.17 10.06
CA GLU A 31 6.16 21.10 8.92
C GLU A 31 5.83 20.40 7.60
N ALA A 32 6.29 19.17 7.41
CA ALA A 32 5.95 18.37 6.25
C ALA A 32 4.45 18.00 6.21
N ILE A 33 3.84 17.75 7.37
CA ILE A 33 2.40 17.53 7.51
C ILE A 33 1.63 18.82 7.18
N LYS A 34 2.05 19.97 7.76
CA LYS A 34 1.42 21.27 7.51
C LYS A 34 1.45 21.65 6.03
N LYS A 35 2.59 21.44 5.34
CA LYS A 35 2.69 21.70 3.90
C LYS A 35 1.65 20.91 3.09
N ARG A 36 1.50 19.59 3.36
CA ARG A 36 0.53 18.73 2.67
C ARG A 36 -0.91 19.16 2.92
N ILE A 37 -1.22 19.54 4.14
CA ILE A 37 -2.55 20.04 4.51
C ILE A 37 -2.86 21.37 3.80
N ARG A 38 -1.89 22.29 3.70
CA ARG A 38 -2.06 23.54 2.94
C ARG A 38 -2.35 23.29 1.45
N ILE A 39 -1.71 22.28 0.87
CA ILE A 39 -1.91 21.91 -0.55
C ILE A 39 -3.26 21.22 -0.74
N PHE A 40 -3.58 20.23 0.09
CA PHE A 40 -4.81 19.43 -0.07
C PHE A 40 -6.08 20.17 0.35
N LYS A 41 -5.97 21.08 1.33
CA LYS A 41 -7.08 21.89 1.89
C LYS A 41 -8.29 21.04 2.33
N PRO A 42 -8.11 20.10 3.26
CA PRO A 42 -9.18 19.22 3.71
C PRO A 42 -10.24 19.99 4.49
N GLU A 43 -11.49 19.50 4.44
CA GLU A 43 -12.59 19.96 5.30
C GLU A 43 -12.66 19.17 6.60
N ILE A 44 -12.27 17.89 6.56
CA ILE A 44 -12.25 16.98 7.70
C ILE A 44 -10.88 16.33 7.82
N ILE A 45 -10.38 16.24 9.03
CA ILE A 45 -9.13 15.54 9.35
C ILE A 45 -9.44 14.44 10.37
N PHE A 46 -9.08 13.20 10.05
CA PHE A 46 -9.06 12.10 11.00
C PHE A 46 -7.66 11.96 11.59
N SER A 47 -7.57 11.89 12.93
CA SER A 47 -6.28 11.73 13.61
C SER A 47 -6.31 10.59 14.62
N THR A 48 -5.20 9.85 14.72
CA THR A 48 -4.98 8.79 15.69
C THR A 48 -4.49 9.32 17.03
N SER A 49 -3.87 10.50 17.05
CA SER A 49 -3.31 11.14 18.25
C SER A 49 -3.67 12.61 18.34
N LYS A 50 -3.76 13.12 19.57
CA LYS A 50 -3.83 14.56 19.83
C LYS A 50 -2.45 15.18 19.59
N ASN A 51 -2.41 16.20 18.77
CA ASN A 51 -1.21 16.98 18.54
C ASN A 51 -1.56 18.47 18.64
N LYS A 52 -1.22 19.08 19.78
CA LYS A 52 -1.57 20.48 20.08
C LYS A 52 -1.03 21.45 19.02
N ASP A 53 0.17 21.24 18.53
CA ASP A 53 0.75 22.13 17.52
C ASP A 53 0.02 22.04 16.15
N LEU A 54 -0.53 20.86 15.82
CA LEU A 54 -1.38 20.73 14.64
C LEU A 54 -2.76 21.34 14.87
N GLU A 55 -3.32 21.21 16.06
CA GLU A 55 -4.59 21.86 16.45
C GLU A 55 -4.45 23.39 16.38
N ASP A 56 -3.36 23.94 16.94
CA ASP A 56 -3.05 25.37 16.87
C ASP A 56 -2.83 25.84 15.43
N PHE A 57 -2.17 25.03 14.62
CA PHE A 57 -2.02 25.29 13.19
C PHE A 57 -3.36 25.33 12.46
N PHE A 58 -4.24 24.34 12.70
CA PHE A 58 -5.57 24.31 12.09
C PHE A 58 -6.40 25.53 12.49
N SER A 59 -6.38 25.91 13.77
CA SER A 59 -7.10 27.08 14.25
C SER A 59 -6.61 28.40 13.65
N LYS A 60 -5.29 28.53 13.40
CA LYS A 60 -4.67 29.73 12.82
C LYS A 60 -4.85 29.86 11.32
N VAL A 61 -4.61 28.77 10.58
CA VAL A 61 -4.60 28.80 9.11
C VAL A 61 -6.00 28.79 8.51
N TYR A 62 -6.97 28.23 9.23
CA TYR A 62 -8.33 28.05 8.75
C TYR A 62 -9.36 28.83 9.57
N LYS A 63 -8.99 30.01 10.09
CA LYS A 63 -9.90 30.88 10.86
C LYS A 63 -11.25 31.14 10.17
N SER A 64 -11.30 31.09 8.85
CA SER A 64 -12.51 31.31 8.05
C SER A 64 -13.25 30.03 7.64
N LYS A 65 -12.61 28.85 7.70
CA LYS A 65 -13.22 27.56 7.40
C LYS A 65 -13.07 26.65 8.61
N LYS A 66 -14.18 26.25 9.21
CA LYS A 66 -14.18 25.29 10.34
C LYS A 66 -13.71 23.91 9.85
N ILE A 67 -12.39 23.63 9.88
CA ILE A 67 -11.92 22.26 9.71
C ILE A 67 -12.36 21.45 10.91
N LYS A 68 -13.05 20.35 10.67
CA LYS A 68 -13.45 19.41 11.69
C LYS A 68 -12.35 18.38 11.90
N VAL A 69 -11.72 18.38 13.08
CA VAL A 69 -10.78 17.33 13.48
C VAL A 69 -11.53 16.26 14.26
N ILE A 70 -11.45 15.03 13.82
CA ILE A 70 -12.09 13.87 14.43
C ILE A 70 -10.99 12.94 14.94
N TYR A 71 -11.02 12.66 16.24
CA TYR A 71 -10.08 11.71 16.86
C TYR A 71 -10.74 10.32 16.96
N TYR A 72 -10.08 9.29 16.45
CA TYR A 72 -10.61 7.93 16.44
C TYR A 72 -10.96 7.38 17.81
N TYR A 73 -10.20 7.73 18.84
CA TYR A 73 -10.47 7.28 20.22
C TYR A 73 -11.73 7.91 20.83
N ASN A 74 -12.25 9.00 20.24
CA ASN A 74 -13.51 9.63 20.65
C ASN A 74 -14.74 9.05 19.95
N ILE A 75 -14.56 8.13 18.99
CA ILE A 75 -15.69 7.56 18.27
C ILE A 75 -16.35 6.46 19.12
N ASN A 76 -17.53 6.74 19.63
CA ASN A 76 -18.33 5.75 20.34
C ASN A 76 -19.23 4.99 19.36
N TYR A 77 -18.80 3.79 18.95
CA TYR A 77 -19.50 2.95 17.97
C TYR A 77 -20.91 2.55 18.39
N LYS A 78 -21.16 2.37 19.70
CA LYS A 78 -22.45 1.91 20.19
C LYS A 78 -23.52 3.01 20.12
N LYS A 79 -23.13 4.28 20.15
CA LYS A 79 -24.07 5.42 20.12
C LYS A 79 -24.33 5.99 18.72
N ASN A 80 -23.44 5.75 17.75
CA ASN A 80 -23.47 6.46 16.46
C ASN A 80 -23.64 5.52 15.26
N LEU A 81 -24.22 4.33 15.45
CA LEU A 81 -24.70 3.50 14.33
C LEU A 81 -25.98 4.16 13.76
N PHE A 82 -25.81 5.27 13.08
CA PHE A 82 -26.83 5.71 12.15
C PHE A 82 -26.74 4.76 10.95
N LEU A 83 -27.84 4.06 10.68
CA LEU A 83 -28.04 3.38 9.40
C LEU A 83 -28.03 4.50 8.34
N VAL A 84 -26.85 4.77 7.80
CA VAL A 84 -26.75 5.60 6.60
C VAL A 84 -27.46 4.80 5.51
N ASP A 85 -28.53 5.38 5.01
CA ASP A 85 -29.24 4.82 3.87
C ASP A 85 -28.22 4.43 2.81
N ASN A 86 -28.32 3.20 2.31
CA ASN A 86 -27.33 2.60 1.39
C ASN A 86 -27.41 3.23 -0.01
N GLN A 87 -27.43 4.55 -0.10
CA GLN A 87 -27.32 5.24 -1.37
C GLN A 87 -25.93 5.00 -1.93
N ASN A 88 -25.84 4.11 -2.89
CA ASN A 88 -24.64 3.97 -3.72
C ASN A 88 -24.42 5.28 -4.48
N ILE A 89 -23.49 6.10 -4.03
CA ILE A 89 -23.10 7.31 -4.73
C ILE A 89 -22.43 6.87 -6.04
N LYS A 90 -23.08 7.15 -7.15
CA LYS A 90 -22.51 6.90 -8.48
C LYS A 90 -21.29 7.81 -8.71
N LYS A 91 -20.21 7.24 -9.13
CA LYS A 91 -18.96 7.92 -9.52
C LYS A 91 -18.63 7.62 -10.97
N ASN A 92 -18.14 8.61 -11.69
CA ASN A 92 -17.55 8.40 -12.99
C ASN A 92 -16.15 7.79 -12.85
N SER A 93 -15.68 7.14 -13.91
CA SER A 93 -14.36 6.49 -13.90
C SER A 93 -13.19 7.47 -13.72
N ASP A 94 -13.36 8.68 -14.15
CA ASP A 94 -12.38 9.78 -14.12
C ASP A 94 -12.52 10.71 -12.90
N ASP A 95 -13.56 10.52 -12.06
CA ASP A 95 -13.67 11.25 -10.80
C ASP A 95 -12.45 11.01 -9.90
N ASN A 96 -12.00 12.05 -9.20
CA ASN A 96 -10.90 11.96 -8.25
C ASN A 96 -11.22 10.98 -7.12
N PHE A 97 -10.36 10.00 -6.92
CA PHE A 97 -10.50 9.01 -5.87
C PHE A 97 -9.70 9.39 -4.64
N PHE A 98 -8.39 9.44 -4.76
CA PHE A 98 -7.51 9.87 -3.69
C PHE A 98 -6.26 10.56 -4.23
N SER A 99 -5.57 11.31 -3.35
CA SER A 99 -4.25 11.86 -3.64
C SER A 99 -3.21 11.32 -2.69
N ILE A 100 -2.00 11.10 -3.18
CA ILE A 100 -0.81 10.75 -2.37
C ILE A 100 0.27 11.78 -2.64
N PHE A 101 0.97 12.20 -1.59
CA PHE A 101 2.07 13.14 -1.70
C PHE A 101 3.41 12.42 -1.84
N THR A 102 4.14 12.77 -2.89
CA THR A 102 5.54 12.36 -3.09
C THR A 102 6.50 13.49 -2.68
N SER A 103 7.76 13.13 -2.40
CA SER A 103 8.84 14.12 -2.25
C SER A 103 9.13 14.70 -3.62
N GLY A 104 8.69 15.92 -3.87
CA GLY A 104 9.01 16.59 -5.13
C GLY A 104 10.52 16.84 -5.29
N SER A 105 11.02 16.79 -6.52
CA SER A 105 12.41 17.10 -6.87
C SER A 105 12.83 18.54 -6.47
N THR A 106 11.86 19.43 -6.26
CA THR A 106 12.04 20.83 -5.86
C THR A 106 11.95 21.07 -4.34
N GLY A 107 11.85 20.00 -3.53
CA GLY A 107 11.73 20.08 -2.07
C GLY A 107 10.30 20.28 -1.54
N ASP A 108 9.35 20.69 -2.38
CA ASP A 108 7.94 20.75 -1.98
C ASP A 108 7.18 19.47 -2.37
N PRO A 109 6.25 19.00 -1.51
CA PRO A 109 5.50 17.79 -1.79
C PRO A 109 4.57 17.99 -2.99
N LYS A 110 4.58 17.01 -3.92
CA LYS A 110 3.66 16.95 -5.05
C LYS A 110 2.51 16.00 -4.75
N GLY A 111 1.28 16.43 -4.92
CA GLY A 111 0.09 15.60 -4.81
C GLY A 111 -0.20 14.89 -6.13
N ILE A 112 -0.16 13.58 -6.13
CA ILE A 112 -0.53 12.73 -7.26
C ILE A 112 -1.96 12.24 -7.02
N THR A 113 -2.87 12.57 -7.93
CA THR A 113 -4.28 12.20 -7.81
C THR A 113 -4.61 11.04 -8.74
N HIS A 114 -5.26 10.02 -8.19
CA HIS A 114 -5.74 8.86 -8.92
C HIS A 114 -7.25 8.92 -9.09
N SER A 115 -7.75 8.46 -10.25
CA SER A 115 -9.17 8.33 -10.53
C SER A 115 -9.74 6.98 -10.09
N TYR A 116 -11.07 6.91 -9.90
CA TYR A 116 -11.73 5.68 -9.48
C TYR A 116 -11.52 4.54 -10.47
N GLY A 117 -11.89 4.73 -11.73
CA GLY A 117 -11.86 3.67 -12.73
C GLY A 117 -10.46 3.23 -13.09
N GLY A 118 -9.59 4.19 -13.42
CA GLY A 118 -8.21 3.89 -13.85
C GLY A 118 -7.42 3.15 -12.77
N PHE A 119 -7.49 3.63 -11.52
CA PHE A 119 -6.78 3.00 -10.42
C PHE A 119 -7.33 1.62 -10.07
N LEU A 120 -8.63 1.51 -9.78
CA LEU A 120 -9.22 0.24 -9.31
C LEU A 120 -9.13 -0.87 -10.34
N LEU A 121 -9.43 -0.57 -11.60
CA LEU A 121 -9.36 -1.56 -12.67
C LEU A 121 -7.94 -2.12 -12.81
N TYR A 122 -6.94 -1.24 -12.85
CA TYR A 122 -5.57 -1.65 -13.06
C TYR A 122 -4.98 -2.38 -11.84
N VAL A 123 -5.31 -1.95 -10.63
CA VAL A 123 -4.92 -2.64 -9.40
C VAL A 123 -5.52 -4.06 -9.35
N VAL A 124 -6.81 -4.22 -9.65
CA VAL A 124 -7.46 -5.55 -9.70
C VAL A 124 -6.81 -6.43 -10.77
N TYR A 125 -6.52 -5.88 -11.94
CA TYR A 125 -5.82 -6.60 -12.99
C TYR A 125 -4.46 -7.14 -12.52
N THR A 126 -3.63 -6.27 -11.93
CA THR A 126 -2.29 -6.67 -11.45
C THR A 126 -2.35 -7.62 -10.27
N CYS A 127 -3.31 -7.48 -9.35
CA CYS A 127 -3.54 -8.43 -8.28
C CYS A 127 -3.84 -9.84 -8.82
N LYS A 128 -4.69 -9.95 -9.84
CA LYS A 128 -5.05 -11.24 -10.44
C LYS A 128 -3.91 -11.85 -11.25
N TYR A 129 -3.33 -11.09 -12.15
CA TYR A 129 -2.42 -11.63 -13.17
C TYR A 129 -0.96 -11.65 -12.74
N GLN A 130 -0.52 -10.73 -11.87
CA GLN A 130 0.86 -10.74 -11.39
C GLN A 130 1.00 -11.58 -10.11
N PHE A 131 0.10 -11.40 -9.14
CA PHE A 131 0.16 -12.14 -7.88
C PHE A 131 -0.63 -13.46 -7.86
N GLY A 132 -1.49 -13.72 -8.85
CA GLY A 132 -2.40 -14.88 -8.83
C GLY A 132 -3.43 -14.81 -7.70
N MET A 133 -3.82 -13.60 -7.31
CA MET A 133 -4.73 -13.37 -6.20
C MET A 133 -6.15 -13.83 -6.52
N LYS A 134 -6.79 -14.51 -5.57
CA LYS A 134 -8.15 -15.07 -5.68
C LYS A 134 -8.97 -14.70 -4.44
N LYS A 135 -10.29 -14.91 -4.51
CA LYS A 135 -11.22 -14.67 -3.40
C LYS A 135 -10.78 -15.30 -2.06
N ASN A 136 -10.18 -16.49 -2.09
CA ASN A 136 -9.73 -17.18 -0.88
C ASN A 136 -8.27 -16.89 -0.51
N SER A 137 -7.62 -15.95 -1.18
CA SER A 137 -6.25 -15.56 -0.84
C SER A 137 -6.23 -14.82 0.49
N VAL A 138 -5.21 -15.09 1.28
CA VAL A 138 -4.87 -14.30 2.48
C VAL A 138 -3.59 -13.55 2.19
N VAL A 139 -3.69 -12.24 2.14
CA VAL A 139 -2.63 -11.35 1.66
C VAL A 139 -2.03 -10.56 2.81
N LEU A 140 -0.73 -10.61 2.95
CA LEU A 140 0.03 -9.70 3.80
C LEU A 140 0.91 -8.83 2.93
N THR A 141 0.58 -7.55 2.87
CA THR A 141 1.41 -6.51 2.27
C THR A 141 1.92 -5.59 3.37
N ALA A 142 3.22 -5.65 3.65
CA ALA A 142 3.82 -4.81 4.68
C ALA A 142 4.13 -3.42 4.12
N SER A 143 3.12 -2.55 4.13
CA SER A 143 3.23 -1.17 3.69
C SER A 143 2.42 -0.25 4.57
N ASP A 144 2.86 0.99 4.73
CA ASP A 144 2.10 2.01 5.43
C ASP A 144 1.00 2.59 4.53
N ALA A 145 -0.10 3.03 5.15
CA ALA A 145 -1.24 3.63 4.45
C ALA A 145 -0.90 4.97 3.77
N GLY A 146 0.17 5.65 4.17
CA GLY A 146 0.65 6.88 3.53
C GLY A 146 1.38 6.66 2.19
N TRP A 147 1.63 5.43 1.80
CA TRP A 147 2.23 5.06 0.52
C TRP A 147 1.18 4.49 -0.45
N VAL A 148 1.42 4.64 -1.75
CA VAL A 148 0.53 4.06 -2.78
C VAL A 148 0.33 2.56 -2.58
N ASN A 149 1.34 1.86 -2.09
CA ASN A 149 1.26 0.43 -1.83
C ASN A 149 0.32 0.08 -0.65
N GLY A 150 0.15 0.99 0.30
CA GLY A 150 -0.88 0.89 1.34
C GLY A 150 -2.31 0.97 0.78
N HIS A 151 -2.48 1.68 -0.34
CA HIS A 151 -3.77 1.81 -1.02
C HIS A 151 -4.03 0.62 -1.94
N ASN A 152 -3.10 0.33 -2.88
CA ASN A 152 -3.33 -0.65 -3.94
C ASN A 152 -3.29 -2.10 -3.43
N TYR A 153 -2.14 -2.60 -2.98
CA TYR A 153 -1.94 -4.03 -2.69
C TYR A 153 -2.14 -4.40 -1.23
N ALA A 154 -2.20 -3.41 -0.32
CA ALA A 154 -2.55 -3.66 1.07
C ALA A 154 -4.04 -3.53 1.36
N LEU A 155 -4.82 -2.77 0.56
CA LEU A 155 -6.22 -2.53 0.86
C LEU A 155 -7.16 -2.76 -0.34
N PHE A 156 -7.18 -1.84 -1.31
CA PHE A 156 -8.22 -1.83 -2.35
C PHE A 156 -8.17 -3.05 -3.27
N GLY A 157 -6.99 -3.45 -3.73
CA GLY A 157 -6.84 -4.58 -4.64
C GLY A 157 -7.30 -5.91 -4.05
N PRO A 158 -6.79 -6.34 -2.89
CA PRO A 158 -7.26 -7.55 -2.22
C PRO A 158 -8.75 -7.55 -1.95
N LEU A 159 -9.29 -6.47 -1.39
CA LEU A 159 -10.71 -6.38 -1.06
C LEU A 159 -11.61 -6.39 -2.30
N ALA A 160 -11.22 -5.71 -3.38
CA ALA A 160 -11.96 -5.73 -4.64
C ALA A 160 -12.04 -7.13 -5.29
N ILE A 161 -11.09 -8.01 -5.01
CA ILE A 161 -11.11 -9.42 -5.44
C ILE A 161 -11.90 -10.30 -4.47
N GLY A 162 -12.23 -9.80 -3.28
CA GLY A 162 -12.83 -10.56 -2.19
C GLY A 162 -11.82 -11.41 -1.42
N ALA A 163 -10.54 -11.08 -1.48
CA ALA A 163 -9.49 -11.69 -0.67
C ALA A 163 -9.47 -11.10 0.75
N THR A 164 -8.85 -11.82 1.67
CA THR A 164 -8.55 -11.33 3.01
C THR A 164 -7.25 -10.56 3.00
N THR A 165 -7.24 -9.33 3.51
CA THR A 165 -6.00 -8.58 3.72
C THR A 165 -5.65 -8.49 5.20
N ILE A 166 -4.36 -8.61 5.51
CA ILE A 166 -3.81 -8.43 6.85
C ILE A 166 -3.19 -7.05 6.93
N LEU A 167 -3.77 -6.17 7.76
CA LEU A 167 -3.21 -4.85 8.02
C LEU A 167 -2.09 -4.96 9.05
N MET A 168 -0.93 -4.43 8.71
CA MET A 168 0.27 -4.49 9.55
C MET A 168 0.65 -3.08 10.02
N GLU A 169 0.23 -2.72 11.24
CA GLU A 169 0.53 -1.39 11.82
C GLU A 169 2.03 -1.21 12.10
N ARG A 170 2.71 -2.30 12.42
CA ARG A 170 4.14 -2.30 12.77
C ARG A 170 4.88 -3.39 11.98
N PRO A 171 5.28 -3.12 10.73
CA PRO A 171 5.98 -4.11 9.90
C PRO A 171 7.26 -4.67 10.52
N ILE A 172 7.91 -3.92 11.40
CA ILE A 172 9.12 -4.34 12.12
C ILE A 172 8.89 -5.60 12.98
N LEU A 173 7.65 -5.87 13.43
CA LEU A 173 7.32 -7.09 14.17
C LEU A 173 7.53 -8.37 13.34
N LEU A 174 7.60 -8.27 12.02
CA LEU A 174 7.92 -9.41 11.16
C LEU A 174 9.37 -9.89 11.32
N LEU A 175 10.24 -9.14 12.01
CA LEU A 175 11.59 -9.53 12.38
C LEU A 175 11.63 -10.42 13.62
N ASP A 176 10.55 -10.51 14.40
CA ASP A 176 10.43 -11.44 15.52
C ASP A 176 9.93 -12.82 15.02
N GLU A 177 10.78 -13.84 15.15
CA GLU A 177 10.45 -15.21 14.72
C GLU A 177 9.24 -15.79 15.45
N LYS A 178 9.02 -15.46 16.72
CA LYS A 178 7.88 -15.95 17.51
C LYS A 178 6.58 -15.34 16.99
N PHE A 179 6.61 -14.02 16.73
CA PHE A 179 5.49 -13.31 16.13
C PHE A 179 5.19 -13.86 14.73
N LEU A 180 6.22 -14.03 13.90
CA LEU A 180 6.09 -14.55 12.54
C LEU A 180 5.46 -15.94 12.54
N LYS A 181 5.93 -16.87 13.38
CA LYS A 181 5.34 -18.22 13.53
C LYS A 181 3.87 -18.18 13.94
N LYS A 182 3.51 -17.27 14.87
CA LYS A 182 2.12 -17.06 15.29
C LYS A 182 1.26 -16.51 14.15
N LEU A 183 1.76 -15.50 13.43
CA LEU A 183 1.08 -14.86 12.31
C LEU A 183 0.79 -15.87 11.19
N PHE A 184 1.73 -16.73 10.84
CA PHE A 184 1.54 -17.73 9.78
C PHE A 184 0.53 -18.86 10.09
N LYS A 185 0.02 -18.95 11.33
CA LYS A 185 -1.15 -19.80 11.63
C LYS A 185 -2.40 -19.37 10.88
N ILE A 186 -2.47 -18.10 10.43
CA ILE A 186 -3.55 -17.54 9.61
C ILE A 186 -3.51 -18.08 8.16
N LYS A 187 -2.53 -18.90 7.79
CA LYS A 187 -2.35 -19.47 6.44
C LYS A 187 -2.22 -18.41 5.34
N ILE A 188 -1.33 -17.44 5.55
CA ILE A 188 -0.99 -16.43 4.53
C ILE A 188 -0.60 -17.13 3.23
N SER A 189 -1.21 -16.72 2.13
CA SER A 189 -0.95 -17.24 0.80
C SER A 189 -0.06 -16.32 -0.05
N ILE A 190 -0.17 -15.02 0.13
CA ILE A 190 0.62 -14.02 -0.58
C ILE A 190 1.35 -13.15 0.45
N LEU A 191 2.67 -13.11 0.34
CA LEU A 191 3.54 -12.30 1.20
C LEU A 191 4.29 -11.29 0.33
N TYR A 192 3.97 -10.00 0.48
CA TYR A 192 4.51 -8.92 -0.31
C TYR A 192 5.19 -7.87 0.59
N LEU A 193 6.52 -7.78 0.50
CA LEU A 193 7.34 -7.06 1.47
C LEU A 193 8.26 -6.03 0.80
N PRO A 194 8.58 -4.92 1.49
CA PRO A 194 9.67 -4.03 1.11
C PRO A 194 11.01 -4.77 1.10
N VAL A 195 11.86 -4.50 0.11
CA VAL A 195 13.19 -5.11 0.00
C VAL A 195 14.05 -4.81 1.23
N THR A 196 13.94 -3.63 1.82
CA THR A 196 14.59 -3.28 3.10
C THR A 196 14.25 -4.25 4.21
N LEU A 197 12.96 -4.59 4.38
CA LEU A 197 12.51 -5.55 5.39
C LEU A 197 13.04 -6.97 5.09
N ILE A 198 13.02 -7.39 3.82
CA ILE A 198 13.57 -8.69 3.40
C ILE A 198 15.07 -8.78 3.72
N ARG A 199 15.84 -7.70 3.49
CA ARG A 199 17.27 -7.63 3.85
C ARG A 199 17.50 -7.77 5.35
N LEU A 200 16.68 -7.12 6.18
CA LEU A 200 16.75 -7.24 7.64
C LEU A 200 16.41 -8.65 8.09
N MET A 201 15.35 -9.26 7.55
CA MET A 201 15.02 -10.66 7.82
C MET A 201 16.16 -11.61 7.48
N LYS A 202 16.84 -11.40 6.34
CA LYS A 202 18.00 -12.21 5.93
C LYS A 202 19.15 -12.13 6.93
N LYS A 203 19.38 -10.97 7.55
CA LYS A 203 20.41 -10.80 8.59
C LYS A 203 20.07 -11.52 9.89
N ILE A 204 18.79 -11.56 10.25
CA ILE A 204 18.31 -12.03 11.55
C ILE A 204 17.97 -13.53 11.52
N PHE A 205 17.30 -13.99 10.46
CA PHE A 205 16.78 -15.35 10.42
C PHE A 205 17.84 -16.36 9.98
N LYS A 206 18.22 -17.23 10.93
CA LYS A 206 19.15 -18.35 10.69
C LYS A 206 18.44 -19.56 10.09
N ASN A 207 17.17 -19.76 10.40
CA ASN A 207 16.38 -20.93 10.05
C ASN A 207 15.49 -20.69 8.83
N LYS A 208 15.16 -21.78 8.11
CA LYS A 208 14.19 -21.77 7.03
C LYS A 208 12.77 -21.83 7.59
N HIS A 209 11.92 -20.90 7.20
CA HIS A 209 10.54 -20.78 7.66
C HIS A 209 9.53 -21.30 6.62
N LYS A 210 9.75 -22.45 6.04
CA LYS A 210 8.92 -23.00 4.98
C LYS A 210 7.43 -23.09 5.35
N TYR A 211 6.63 -22.18 4.80
CA TYR A 211 5.18 -22.19 5.00
C TYR A 211 4.47 -22.74 3.75
N LYS A 212 3.80 -23.89 3.90
CA LYS A 212 3.07 -24.54 2.79
C LYS A 212 1.92 -23.70 2.23
N SER A 213 1.38 -22.77 3.02
CA SER A 213 0.31 -21.85 2.59
C SER A 213 0.76 -20.81 1.59
N ILE A 214 2.06 -20.46 1.55
CA ILE A 214 2.57 -19.43 0.64
C ILE A 214 2.57 -19.95 -0.79
N THR A 215 1.80 -19.28 -1.63
CA THR A 215 1.76 -19.51 -3.08
C THR A 215 2.57 -18.47 -3.84
N THR A 216 2.68 -17.27 -3.30
CA THR A 216 3.34 -16.13 -3.97
C THR A 216 4.14 -15.30 -2.98
N LEU A 217 5.36 -14.98 -3.37
CA LEU A 217 6.24 -14.04 -2.69
C LEU A 217 6.45 -12.82 -3.59
N GLY A 218 6.40 -11.64 -3.03
CA GLY A 218 6.65 -10.40 -3.76
C GLY A 218 7.58 -9.45 -3.03
N SER A 219 8.22 -8.55 -3.78
CA SER A 219 9.11 -7.50 -3.26
C SER A 219 8.84 -6.17 -3.94
N MET A 220 9.06 -5.07 -3.21
CA MET A 220 8.77 -3.71 -3.64
C MET A 220 9.73 -2.67 -3.10
N GLY A 221 9.68 -1.49 -3.71
CA GLY A 221 10.23 -0.24 -3.20
C GLY A 221 11.69 0.02 -3.53
N GLU A 222 12.47 -1.03 -3.81
CA GLU A 222 13.89 -0.93 -4.14
C GLU A 222 14.31 -2.08 -5.06
N PRO A 223 15.45 -1.96 -5.78
CA PRO A 223 16.02 -3.08 -6.49
C PRO A 223 16.32 -4.27 -5.58
N LEU A 224 15.85 -5.45 -5.96
CA LEU A 224 16.07 -6.68 -5.23
C LEU A 224 17.39 -7.33 -5.68
N ALA A 225 18.40 -7.35 -4.82
CA ALA A 225 19.62 -8.10 -5.12
C ALA A 225 19.33 -9.60 -5.28
N PRO A 226 19.86 -10.28 -6.31
CA PRO A 226 19.57 -11.69 -6.60
C PRO A 226 19.74 -12.61 -5.39
N ALA A 227 20.84 -12.46 -4.64
CA ALA A 227 21.12 -13.24 -3.42
C ALA A 227 20.12 -13.01 -2.27
N VAL A 228 19.43 -11.85 -2.25
CA VAL A 228 18.36 -11.57 -1.29
C VAL A 228 17.06 -12.25 -1.73
N GLY A 229 16.74 -12.16 -3.01
CA GLY A 229 15.58 -12.83 -3.59
C GLY A 229 15.68 -14.37 -3.48
N GLU A 230 16.86 -14.94 -3.78
CA GLU A 230 17.09 -16.35 -3.61
C GLU A 230 16.90 -16.82 -2.17
N TRP A 231 17.46 -16.08 -1.20
CA TRP A 231 17.27 -16.36 0.22
C TRP A 231 15.79 -16.29 0.59
N PHE A 232 15.09 -15.25 0.17
CA PHE A 232 13.68 -15.04 0.48
C PHE A 232 12.81 -16.17 -0.04
N SER A 233 13.04 -16.60 -1.30
CA SER A 233 12.38 -17.75 -1.90
C SER A 233 12.67 -19.06 -1.16
N LYS A 234 13.94 -19.33 -0.85
CA LYS A 234 14.36 -20.54 -0.12
C LYS A 234 13.87 -20.56 1.32
N CYS A 235 13.81 -19.38 1.97
CA CYS A 235 13.38 -19.26 3.37
C CYS A 235 11.88 -19.50 3.55
N PHE A 236 11.04 -18.90 2.72
CA PHE A 236 9.59 -18.89 2.90
C PHE A 236 8.84 -19.88 2.00
N SER A 237 9.42 -20.25 0.86
CA SER A 237 8.88 -21.24 -0.07
C SER A 237 9.97 -22.28 -0.41
N ASN A 238 9.75 -23.14 -1.37
CA ASN A 238 10.74 -24.15 -1.75
C ASN A 238 11.74 -23.67 -2.81
N GLY A 239 11.88 -22.38 -3.06
CA GLY A 239 12.80 -21.82 -4.04
C GLY A 239 12.44 -22.07 -5.51
N LYS A 240 11.29 -22.66 -5.78
CA LYS A 240 10.88 -23.06 -7.14
C LYS A 240 10.24 -21.95 -7.94
N LYS A 241 9.69 -20.90 -7.28
CA LYS A 241 8.97 -19.79 -7.92
C LYS A 241 9.81 -18.54 -7.98
N ALA A 242 9.63 -17.75 -9.03
CA ALA A 242 10.17 -16.40 -9.10
C ALA A 242 9.57 -15.53 -8.00
N ILE A 243 10.35 -14.58 -7.50
CA ILE A 243 9.82 -13.49 -6.67
C ILE A 243 9.13 -12.50 -7.61
N ILE A 244 7.91 -12.10 -7.27
CA ILE A 244 7.21 -11.03 -7.95
C ILE A 244 7.86 -9.72 -7.53
N ASN A 245 9.04 -9.45 -8.10
CA ASN A 245 9.76 -8.21 -7.88
C ASN A 245 9.13 -7.13 -8.76
N THR A 246 8.58 -6.10 -8.13
CA THR A 246 7.70 -5.15 -8.81
C THR A 246 8.38 -3.82 -9.04
N TYR A 247 8.13 -3.23 -10.21
CA TYR A 247 8.48 -1.84 -10.50
C TYR A 247 7.23 -1.04 -10.83
N TYR A 248 7.04 0.04 -10.10
CA TYR A 248 6.01 1.06 -10.30
C TYR A 248 6.32 2.28 -9.43
N GLN A 249 5.62 3.34 -9.68
CA GLN A 249 5.73 4.61 -8.96
C GLN A 249 4.37 5.05 -8.44
N THR A 250 4.34 6.03 -7.55
CA THR A 250 3.10 6.64 -7.07
C THR A 250 2.29 7.17 -8.25
N GLU A 251 2.95 7.76 -9.23
CA GLU A 251 2.38 8.33 -10.44
C GLU A 251 1.66 7.31 -11.32
N THR A 252 2.14 6.06 -11.33
CA THR A 252 1.51 4.97 -12.10
C THR A 252 0.40 4.25 -11.33
N GLY A 253 0.35 4.39 -10.01
CA GLY A 253 -0.65 3.81 -9.11
C GLY A 253 -0.57 2.31 -8.91
N ALA A 254 -0.03 1.56 -9.86
CA ALA A 254 0.11 0.10 -9.81
C ALA A 254 1.31 -0.38 -10.63
N ILE A 255 1.59 -1.68 -10.57
CA ILE A 255 2.75 -2.34 -11.19
C ILE A 255 2.76 -2.12 -12.70
N ILE A 256 3.90 -1.67 -13.23
CA ILE A 256 4.17 -1.54 -14.67
C ILE A 256 5.10 -2.62 -15.19
N CYS A 257 5.99 -3.15 -14.36
CA CYS A 257 6.84 -4.28 -14.67
C CYS A 257 6.88 -5.27 -13.51
N SER A 258 6.73 -6.54 -13.77
CA SER A 258 7.00 -7.64 -12.82
C SER A 258 7.00 -9.00 -13.51
N PRO A 259 7.64 -10.03 -12.94
CA PRO A 259 7.35 -11.43 -13.28
C PRO A 259 5.91 -11.79 -12.93
N LYS A 260 5.39 -12.85 -13.51
CA LYS A 260 4.06 -13.42 -13.17
C LYS A 260 4.19 -14.48 -12.09
N TYR A 261 3.15 -14.65 -11.27
CA TYR A 261 3.13 -15.62 -10.16
C TYR A 261 3.36 -17.08 -10.55
N ASN A 262 3.10 -17.44 -11.80
CA ASN A 262 3.29 -18.80 -12.35
C ASN A 262 4.64 -18.99 -13.05
N GLU A 263 5.45 -17.95 -13.16
CA GLU A 263 6.81 -18.08 -13.71
C GLU A 263 7.74 -18.78 -12.71
N THR A 264 8.73 -19.48 -13.25
CA THR A 264 9.79 -20.10 -12.46
C THR A 264 10.99 -19.16 -12.35
N SER A 265 11.82 -19.35 -11.33
CA SER A 265 13.08 -18.60 -11.17
C SER A 265 14.08 -18.81 -12.32
N LYS A 266 13.90 -19.87 -13.12
CA LYS A 266 14.70 -20.11 -14.33
C LYS A 266 14.40 -19.09 -15.43
N PHE A 267 13.11 -18.71 -15.61
CA PHE A 267 12.68 -17.77 -16.64
C PHE A 267 12.67 -16.31 -16.14
N SER A 268 12.52 -16.12 -14.85
CA SER A 268 12.57 -14.82 -14.20
C SER A 268 13.52 -14.88 -13.01
N PRO A 269 14.83 -14.72 -13.23
CA PRO A 269 15.82 -14.75 -12.16
C PRO A 269 15.49 -13.74 -11.06
N HIS A 270 15.82 -14.09 -9.82
CA HIS A 270 15.63 -13.18 -8.70
C HIS A 270 16.39 -11.87 -8.93
N GLY A 271 15.75 -10.76 -8.67
CA GLY A 271 16.30 -9.42 -8.87
C GLY A 271 15.81 -8.72 -10.14
N THR A 272 15.29 -9.45 -11.11
CA THR A 272 14.66 -8.82 -12.27
C THR A 272 13.26 -8.30 -11.92
N VAL A 273 12.83 -7.24 -12.59
CA VAL A 273 11.44 -6.73 -12.50
C VAL A 273 10.58 -7.28 -13.65
N GLY A 274 11.06 -8.32 -14.35
CA GLY A 274 10.34 -8.92 -15.48
C GLY A 274 10.20 -7.99 -16.68
N LYS A 275 9.12 -8.21 -17.44
CA LYS A 275 8.81 -7.44 -18.64
C LYS A 275 7.72 -6.38 -18.31
N PRO A 276 7.63 -5.31 -19.12
CA PRO A 276 6.48 -4.42 -19.09
C PRO A 276 5.16 -5.19 -19.25
N LEU A 277 4.14 -4.80 -18.50
CA LEU A 277 2.87 -5.53 -18.47
C LEU A 277 2.03 -5.36 -19.73
N ASN A 278 2.29 -4.31 -20.51
CA ASN A 278 1.57 -4.04 -21.73
C ASN A 278 2.50 -3.43 -22.81
N LYS A 279 2.04 -3.44 -24.07
CA LYS A 279 2.77 -2.95 -25.23
C LYS A 279 3.00 -1.43 -25.27
N TYR A 280 2.31 -0.67 -24.44
CA TYR A 280 2.44 0.79 -24.39
C TYR A 280 3.57 1.24 -23.46
N ILE A 281 4.07 0.35 -22.61
CA ILE A 281 5.22 0.61 -21.75
C ILE A 281 6.48 0.25 -22.54
N LYS A 282 7.28 1.25 -22.87
CA LYS A 282 8.55 1.09 -23.59
C LYS A 282 9.71 1.46 -22.66
N LEU A 283 10.82 0.79 -22.83
CA LEU A 283 12.11 1.17 -22.25
C LEU A 283 12.89 1.90 -23.34
N SER A 284 13.35 3.10 -23.06
CA SER A 284 14.26 3.86 -23.93
C SER A 284 15.57 4.09 -23.23
N ASN A 285 16.67 4.14 -24.00
CA ASN A 285 17.95 4.62 -23.47
C ASN A 285 17.89 6.14 -23.26
N LEU A 286 18.50 6.60 -22.17
CA LEU A 286 18.54 8.04 -21.84
C LEU A 286 19.28 8.88 -22.89
N ASP A 287 20.11 8.24 -23.72
CA ASP A 287 20.91 8.88 -24.76
C ASP A 287 20.18 9.09 -26.09
N GLU A 288 18.99 8.51 -26.27
CA GLU A 288 18.15 8.81 -27.42
C GLU A 288 17.45 10.15 -27.19
N LYS A 289 18.04 11.23 -27.73
CA LYS A 289 17.40 12.55 -27.81
C LYS A 289 16.12 12.39 -28.64
N HIS A 290 14.99 12.68 -28.01
CA HIS A 290 13.69 12.81 -28.69
C HIS A 290 13.63 14.07 -29.54
#